data_60a3a9d32484f7d61381bd289b30a698
#
_entry.id   60a3a9d32484f7d61381bd289b30a698
#
_cell.length_a   1.000
_cell.length_b   1.000
_cell.length_c   1.000
_cell.angle_alpha   90.00
_cell.angle_beta   90.00
_cell.angle_gamma   90.00
#
_symmetry.space_group_name_H-M   'P 1'
#
loop_
_entity.id
_entity.type
_entity.pdbx_description
1 polymer ?
#
loop_
_entity_poly.entity_id
_entity_poly.type
_entity_poly.pdbx_seq_one_letter_code
_entity_poly.pdbx_strand_id
1 'polypeptide(L)'
;MAGHVLGLFHHRFANLFRMHTISSRKGVDSLTNREQIMARIERSKARKAAKREARARGSWRENGSIDLELLTVAANDAARRCCWHGKPVREQIETALEPCTPYAELRIKALDRVKSREQRLQDVTPLGDFRSVFTIQNLMKSLQKRRKGVEWKGNVQRFIFHAVLKLKRLKDSLLEGKLNVDATIRRIMLHERGKLREIHAVMIDCRVVQGCYCDSCLVPLTERTLIRDNPASVKGKGVTDARNRLAMFLKELAAKYGNGFFIMTGDFTKFFDHLRHSDCLKRFREIRLDRMLQGLGMKIARMYQENELHEIADEAERAAKAEQLRRHKGIGLTLGSQESQTMALVIPNRIDHAVKDKLGVRAYERYMDDTMAAGPSKEELKHVGQTIQSEAAEVGLSMNAKKTAITKASKGMKFLQIYYKVTDTGHLVKNLVRAGIVRMRRKLKKFAKMIRRGVMRLDDAFASFSAWFGNSYHADAYRTRKGMLSLYWRLFHGYRMEGVYA
;
A
#
# COMPACT_ATOMS: atom_id res chain seq x y z
N MET A 1 11.82 14.60 11.54
CA MET A 1 11.07 13.32 11.68
C MET A 1 11.91 12.06 11.51
N ALA A 2 13.01 12.07 10.76
CA ALA A 2 13.91 10.90 10.68
C ALA A 2 14.62 10.57 12.00
N GLY A 3 14.98 11.58 12.81
CA GLY A 3 15.63 11.39 14.11
C GLY A 3 14.74 10.73 15.19
N HIS A 4 13.43 10.98 15.16
CA HIS A 4 12.51 10.40 16.15
C HIS A 4 12.24 8.90 15.92
N VAL A 5 12.24 8.45 14.67
CA VAL A 5 12.08 7.03 14.33
C VAL A 5 13.37 6.25 14.65
N LEU A 6 14.53 6.86 14.47
CA LEU A 6 15.83 6.27 14.83
C LEU A 6 15.98 6.13 16.36
N GLY A 7 15.56 7.12 17.14
CA GLY A 7 15.59 7.07 18.60
C GLY A 7 14.69 5.98 19.20
N LEU A 8 13.47 5.81 18.66
CA LEU A 8 12.55 4.75 19.08
C LEU A 8 13.06 3.34 18.73
N PHE A 9 13.76 3.19 17.62
CA PHE A 9 14.39 1.92 17.24
C PHE A 9 15.58 1.59 18.12
N HIS A 10 16.43 2.58 18.44
CA HIS A 10 17.56 2.39 19.35
C HIS A 10 17.11 2.00 20.77
N HIS A 11 16.07 2.65 21.29
CA HIS A 11 15.50 2.31 22.60
C HIS A 11 14.85 0.92 22.63
N ARG A 12 14.21 0.49 21.54
CA ARG A 12 13.65 -0.87 21.42
C ARG A 12 14.77 -1.93 21.27
N PHE A 13 15.85 -1.61 20.55
CA PHE A 13 17.00 -2.49 20.44
C PHE A 13 17.77 -2.59 21.76
N ALA A 14 17.98 -1.50 22.47
CA ALA A 14 18.64 -1.50 23.79
C ALA A 14 17.81 -2.26 24.83
N ASN A 15 16.49 -2.14 24.82
CA ASN A 15 15.62 -2.87 25.75
C ASN A 15 15.57 -4.39 25.48
N LEU A 16 15.70 -4.83 24.22
CA LEU A 16 15.85 -6.27 23.92
C LEU A 16 17.17 -6.84 24.45
N PHE A 17 18.23 -6.04 24.50
CA PHE A 17 19.54 -6.46 25.02
C PHE A 17 19.59 -6.39 26.55
N ARG A 18 18.99 -5.39 27.19
CA ARG A 18 18.87 -5.31 28.66
C ARG A 18 18.12 -6.51 29.24
N MET A 19 17.14 -7.05 28.55
CA MET A 19 16.42 -8.24 29.00
C MET A 19 17.27 -9.54 28.95
N HIS A 20 18.42 -9.55 28.25
CA HIS A 20 19.28 -10.74 28.18
C HIS A 20 20.50 -10.66 29.12
N THR A 21 20.94 -9.47 29.52
CA THR A 21 22.03 -9.30 30.48
C THR A 21 21.61 -9.43 31.95
N ILE A 22 20.30 -9.35 32.25
CA ILE A 22 19.74 -9.50 33.60
C ILE A 22 19.60 -10.99 34.01
N SER A 23 19.72 -11.92 33.07
CA SER A 23 19.64 -13.37 33.35
C SER A 23 20.90 -14.00 33.94
N SER A 24 21.97 -13.23 34.20
CA SER A 24 23.23 -13.77 34.72
C SER A 24 23.69 -13.22 36.08
N ARG A 25 22.83 -12.43 36.78
CA ARG A 25 23.12 -12.09 38.19
C ARG A 25 22.07 -12.71 39.10
N LYS A 26 22.54 -13.74 39.80
CA LYS A 26 21.84 -14.38 40.90
C LYS A 26 21.69 -13.39 42.08
N GLY A 27 20.52 -13.47 42.70
CA GLY A 27 20.27 -13.02 44.07
C GLY A 27 19.05 -12.15 44.19
N VAL A 28 18.06 -12.67 44.93
CA VAL A 28 16.95 -12.07 45.63
C VAL A 28 15.58 -12.13 44.92
N ASP A 29 14.72 -12.93 45.55
CA ASP A 29 13.26 -13.07 45.50
C ASP A 29 12.64 -13.69 44.25
N SER A 30 12.43 -14.99 44.37
CA SER A 30 11.81 -15.88 43.41
C SER A 30 10.28 -15.92 43.57
N LEU A 31 9.57 -14.99 42.94
CA LEU A 31 8.25 -15.35 42.44
C LEU A 31 8.44 -16.34 41.29
N THR A 32 7.78 -17.49 41.36
CA THR A 32 7.87 -18.52 40.32
C THR A 32 7.44 -17.90 38.95
N ASN A 33 8.02 -18.37 37.87
CA ASN A 33 7.76 -17.85 36.50
C ASN A 33 6.24 -17.91 36.15
N ARG A 34 5.50 -18.78 36.85
CA ARG A 34 4.04 -18.95 36.77
C ARG A 34 3.29 -17.80 37.43
N GLU A 35 3.71 -17.32 38.60
CA GLU A 35 3.10 -16.21 39.32
C GLU A 35 3.34 -14.88 38.62
N GLN A 36 4.51 -14.68 38.03
CA GLN A 36 4.81 -13.52 37.20
C GLN A 36 3.96 -13.46 35.94
N ILE A 37 3.71 -14.62 35.30
CA ILE A 37 2.84 -14.76 34.14
C ILE A 37 1.38 -14.49 34.55
N MET A 38 0.91 -15.04 35.66
CA MET A 38 -0.46 -14.82 36.16
C MET A 38 -0.69 -13.36 36.56
N ALA A 39 0.22 -12.72 37.27
CA ALA A 39 0.16 -11.30 37.60
C ALA A 39 0.18 -10.39 36.35
N ARG A 40 0.81 -10.82 35.27
CA ARG A 40 0.83 -10.11 33.98
C ARG A 40 -0.50 -10.27 33.23
N ILE A 41 -1.11 -11.47 33.32
CA ILE A 41 -2.43 -11.75 32.75
C ILE A 41 -3.51 -10.97 33.48
N GLU A 42 -3.46 -10.92 34.81
CA GLU A 42 -4.41 -10.16 35.63
C GLU A 42 -4.29 -8.66 35.40
N ARG A 43 -3.08 -8.10 35.36
CA ARG A 43 -2.85 -6.70 34.96
C ARG A 43 -3.36 -6.39 33.56
N SER A 44 -3.24 -7.34 32.63
CA SER A 44 -3.78 -7.20 31.26
C SER A 44 -5.31 -7.25 31.25
N LYS A 45 -5.93 -8.13 32.07
CA LYS A 45 -7.39 -8.20 32.24
C LYS A 45 -7.94 -6.94 32.91
N ALA A 46 -7.31 -6.46 33.97
CA ALA A 46 -7.67 -5.21 34.66
C ALA A 46 -7.56 -3.99 33.73
N ARG A 47 -6.48 -3.88 32.94
CA ARG A 47 -6.34 -2.84 31.89
C ARG A 47 -7.42 -2.92 30.82
N LYS A 48 -7.83 -4.14 30.41
CA LYS A 48 -8.91 -4.31 29.44
C LYS A 48 -10.27 -3.97 30.04
N ALA A 49 -10.52 -4.31 31.33
CA ALA A 49 -11.71 -3.96 32.07
C ALA A 49 -11.82 -2.44 32.26
N ALA A 50 -10.76 -1.79 32.76
CA ALA A 50 -10.70 -0.33 32.91
C ALA A 50 -10.88 0.41 31.57
N LYS A 51 -10.34 -0.13 30.47
CA LYS A 51 -10.54 0.42 29.13
C LYS A 51 -11.98 0.22 28.61
N ARG A 52 -12.66 -0.87 29.00
CA ARG A 52 -14.09 -1.09 28.72
C ARG A 52 -14.96 -0.14 29.53
N GLU A 53 -14.64 0.06 30.81
CA GLU A 53 -15.36 0.95 31.71
C GLU A 53 -15.17 2.42 31.33
N ALA A 54 -13.94 2.84 30.99
CA ALA A 54 -13.67 4.17 30.47
C ALA A 54 -14.37 4.42 29.11
N ARG A 55 -14.49 3.39 28.24
CA ARG A 55 -15.27 3.45 27.00
C ARG A 55 -16.77 3.53 27.24
N ALA A 56 -17.28 2.85 28.27
CA ALA A 56 -18.69 2.91 28.66
C ALA A 56 -19.05 4.26 29.32
N ARG A 57 -18.17 4.81 30.15
CA ARG A 57 -18.34 6.14 30.76
C ARG A 57 -18.08 7.31 29.82
N GLY A 58 -17.16 7.15 28.86
CA GLY A 58 -16.81 8.18 27.87
C GLY A 58 -17.81 8.35 26.74
N SER A 59 -18.85 7.49 26.66
CA SER A 59 -19.93 7.65 25.67
C SER A 59 -20.91 8.78 26.03
N TRP A 60 -20.87 9.28 27.29
CA TRP A 60 -21.69 10.38 27.78
C TRP A 60 -20.80 11.46 28.37
N ARG A 61 -20.88 12.68 27.84
CA ARG A 61 -20.32 13.84 28.50
C ARG A 61 -21.31 14.34 29.55
N GLU A 62 -20.84 14.98 30.60
CA GLU A 62 -21.67 15.52 31.69
C GLU A 62 -22.79 16.46 31.22
N ASN A 63 -22.69 16.99 30.00
CA ASN A 63 -23.72 17.84 29.38
C ASN A 63 -24.74 17.07 28.50
N GLY A 64 -24.76 15.73 28.56
CA GLY A 64 -25.67 14.90 27.75
C GLY A 64 -25.34 14.80 26.25
N SER A 65 -24.19 15.28 25.81
CA SER A 65 -23.75 15.14 24.45
C SER A 65 -23.01 13.80 24.21
N ILE A 66 -23.26 13.22 23.08
CA ILE A 66 -22.68 11.91 22.68
C ILE A 66 -21.32 12.12 22.04
N ASP A 67 -20.32 11.30 22.43
CA ASP A 67 -19.03 11.28 21.74
C ASP A 67 -19.14 10.58 20.39
N LEU A 68 -19.20 11.39 19.34
CA LEU A 68 -19.38 10.95 17.95
C LEU A 68 -18.22 10.07 17.42
N GLU A 69 -17.00 10.19 17.97
CA GLU A 69 -15.88 9.34 17.57
C GLU A 69 -16.01 7.92 18.13
N LEU A 70 -16.39 7.78 19.39
CA LEU A 70 -16.61 6.47 20.03
C LEU A 70 -17.77 5.70 19.41
N LEU A 71 -18.84 6.39 19.04
CA LEU A 71 -19.98 5.78 18.35
C LEU A 71 -19.69 5.46 16.88
N THR A 72 -18.83 6.24 16.24
CA THR A 72 -18.31 5.93 14.91
C THR A 72 -17.46 4.64 14.93
N VAL A 73 -16.67 4.42 15.97
CA VAL A 73 -15.92 3.17 16.19
C VAL A 73 -16.86 2.00 16.44
N ALA A 74 -17.89 2.18 17.26
CA ALA A 74 -18.89 1.14 17.53
C ALA A 74 -19.72 0.78 16.29
N ALA A 75 -20.13 1.77 15.49
CA ALA A 75 -20.82 1.54 14.23
C ALA A 75 -19.93 0.84 13.18
N ASN A 76 -18.64 1.20 13.12
CA ASN A 76 -17.69 0.53 12.25
C ASN A 76 -17.40 -0.92 12.71
N ASP A 77 -17.36 -1.19 14.02
CA ASP A 77 -17.21 -2.54 14.57
C ASP A 77 -18.47 -3.38 14.39
N ALA A 78 -19.66 -2.77 14.48
CA ALA A 78 -20.92 -3.41 14.15
C ALA A 78 -20.99 -3.73 12.66
N ALA A 79 -20.65 -2.80 11.77
CA ALA A 79 -20.57 -3.02 10.33
C ALA A 79 -19.58 -4.12 9.96
N ARG A 80 -18.43 -4.22 10.67
CA ARG A 80 -17.45 -5.31 10.47
C ARG A 80 -17.98 -6.67 10.90
N ARG A 81 -18.77 -6.72 11.99
CA ARG A 81 -19.39 -7.97 12.47
C ARG A 81 -20.53 -8.44 11.58
N CYS A 82 -21.30 -7.51 11.05
CA CYS A 82 -22.48 -7.81 10.22
C CYS A 82 -22.15 -8.38 8.84
N CYS A 83 -20.97 -8.14 8.27
CA CYS A 83 -20.55 -8.75 6.99
C CYS A 83 -20.50 -10.30 6.99
N TRP A 84 -20.80 -10.97 8.12
CA TRP A 84 -20.69 -12.42 8.31
C TRP A 84 -21.92 -13.22 7.90
N HIS A 85 -23.09 -12.60 7.66
CA HIS A 85 -24.35 -13.33 7.55
C HIS A 85 -25.06 -13.28 6.18
N GLY A 86 -24.37 -12.85 5.12
CA GLY A 86 -24.96 -12.87 3.76
C GLY A 86 -26.10 -11.88 3.51
N LYS A 87 -26.49 -11.09 4.51
CA LYS A 87 -27.50 -10.03 4.36
C LYS A 87 -26.91 -8.78 3.71
N PRO A 88 -27.69 -7.98 2.97
CA PRO A 88 -27.26 -6.69 2.48
C PRO A 88 -26.68 -5.85 3.62
N VAL A 89 -25.55 -5.20 3.40
CA VAL A 89 -24.79 -4.46 4.45
C VAL A 89 -25.68 -3.41 5.14
N ARG A 90 -26.60 -2.80 4.40
CA ARG A 90 -27.57 -1.83 4.92
C ARG A 90 -28.48 -2.45 5.98
N GLU A 91 -29.09 -3.59 5.68
CA GLU A 91 -30.02 -4.31 6.55
C GLU A 91 -29.32 -4.82 7.83
N GLN A 92 -28.05 -5.18 7.71
CA GLN A 92 -27.23 -5.64 8.82
C GLN A 92 -26.86 -4.50 9.78
N ILE A 93 -26.58 -3.29 9.25
CA ILE A 93 -26.33 -2.11 10.06
C ILE A 93 -27.63 -1.69 10.76
N GLU A 94 -28.75 -1.72 10.08
CA GLU A 94 -30.06 -1.44 10.64
C GLU A 94 -30.37 -2.37 11.81
N THR A 95 -30.19 -3.68 11.64
CA THR A 95 -30.40 -4.69 12.70
C THR A 95 -29.41 -4.53 13.86
N ALA A 96 -28.14 -4.22 13.60
CA ALA A 96 -27.13 -4.04 14.64
C ALA A 96 -27.32 -2.75 15.47
N LEU A 97 -27.99 -1.75 14.91
CA LEU A 97 -28.25 -0.47 15.56
C LEU A 97 -29.66 -0.36 16.17
N GLU A 98 -30.56 -1.32 15.90
CA GLU A 98 -31.91 -1.37 16.47
C GLU A 98 -31.97 -1.19 18.00
N PRO A 99 -31.11 -1.85 18.81
CA PRO A 99 -31.10 -1.66 20.24
C PRO A 99 -30.67 -0.27 20.71
N CYS A 100 -30.13 0.55 19.80
CA CYS A 100 -29.59 1.87 20.09
C CYS A 100 -30.56 2.99 19.69
N THR A 101 -31.82 2.88 20.03
CA THR A 101 -32.89 3.82 19.68
C THR A 101 -32.63 5.31 19.98
N PRO A 102 -31.83 5.73 21.00
CA PRO A 102 -31.50 7.15 21.16
C PRO A 102 -30.53 7.69 20.08
N TYR A 103 -30.02 6.84 19.20
CA TYR A 103 -28.93 7.14 18.27
C TYR A 103 -29.35 7.13 16.79
N ALA A 104 -30.57 7.57 16.50
CA ALA A 104 -31.11 7.61 15.13
C ALA A 104 -30.21 8.37 14.15
N GLU A 105 -29.59 9.48 14.57
CA GLU A 105 -28.67 10.25 13.73
C GLU A 105 -27.38 9.50 13.38
N LEU A 106 -26.91 8.63 14.27
CA LEU A 106 -25.74 7.80 14.03
C LEU A 106 -26.03 6.64 13.11
N ARG A 107 -27.23 6.08 13.22
CA ARG A 107 -27.77 5.10 12.29
C ARG A 107 -27.79 5.68 10.87
N ILE A 108 -28.32 6.91 10.71
CA ILE A 108 -28.35 7.61 9.43
C ILE A 108 -26.91 7.83 8.90
N LYS A 109 -25.99 8.32 9.73
CA LYS A 109 -24.58 8.53 9.36
C LYS A 109 -23.85 7.22 9.02
N ALA A 110 -24.16 6.13 9.71
CA ALA A 110 -23.59 4.81 9.42
C ALA A 110 -24.12 4.26 8.09
N LEU A 111 -25.41 4.38 7.83
CA LEU A 111 -26.06 4.00 6.57
C LEU A 111 -25.57 4.84 5.38
N ASP A 112 -25.38 6.14 5.58
CA ASP A 112 -24.80 7.04 4.56
C ASP A 112 -23.38 6.60 4.13
N ARG A 113 -22.61 5.99 5.01
CA ARG A 113 -21.29 5.43 4.67
C ARG A 113 -21.35 4.16 3.83
N VAL A 114 -22.49 3.48 3.81
CA VAL A 114 -22.75 2.26 3.06
C VAL A 114 -23.49 2.54 1.74
N LYS A 115 -23.47 3.77 1.28
CA LYS A 115 -24.01 4.12 -0.04
C LYS A 115 -23.46 3.19 -1.11
N SER A 116 -24.34 2.79 -2.03
CA SER A 116 -23.92 1.97 -3.18
C SER A 116 -22.84 2.68 -3.97
N ARG A 117 -22.05 1.93 -4.75
CA ARG A 117 -21.05 2.51 -5.65
C ARG A 117 -21.65 3.59 -6.56
N GLU A 118 -22.86 3.33 -7.07
CA GLU A 118 -23.56 4.25 -7.97
C GLU A 118 -23.96 5.54 -7.25
N GLN A 119 -24.47 5.45 -6.03
CA GLN A 119 -24.74 6.62 -5.18
C GLN A 119 -23.49 7.41 -4.87
N ARG A 120 -22.37 6.70 -4.54
CA ARG A 120 -21.07 7.37 -4.32
C ARG A 120 -20.55 8.08 -5.56
N LEU A 121 -20.81 7.55 -6.75
CA LEU A 121 -20.44 8.19 -8.02
C LEU A 121 -21.40 9.34 -8.39
N GLN A 122 -22.68 9.25 -8.01
CA GLN A 122 -23.66 10.32 -8.20
C GLN A 122 -23.43 11.50 -7.26
N ASP A 123 -23.01 11.24 -6.01
CA ASP A 123 -22.67 12.26 -5.00
C ASP A 123 -21.31 12.94 -5.24
N VAL A 124 -20.55 12.50 -6.23
CA VAL A 124 -19.29 13.16 -6.60
C VAL A 124 -19.64 14.47 -7.32
N THR A 125 -19.72 15.55 -6.57
CA THR A 125 -19.55 16.88 -7.13
C THR A 125 -18.21 16.91 -7.86
N PRO A 126 -18.13 17.40 -9.11
CA PRO A 126 -16.85 17.55 -9.80
C PRO A 126 -15.89 18.25 -8.85
N LEU A 127 -14.75 17.63 -8.54
CA LEU A 127 -13.74 18.24 -7.69
C LEU A 127 -13.05 19.37 -8.46
N GLY A 128 -13.79 20.45 -8.61
CA GLY A 128 -13.35 21.68 -9.23
C GLY A 128 -13.12 21.61 -10.74
N ASP A 129 -13.09 22.78 -11.33
CA ASP A 129 -12.62 22.97 -12.68
C ASP A 129 -11.07 22.94 -12.71
N PHE A 130 -10.51 22.97 -13.88
CA PHE A 130 -9.07 23.02 -14.11
C PHE A 130 -8.37 24.15 -13.33
N ARG A 131 -9.02 25.33 -13.20
CA ARG A 131 -8.48 26.50 -12.51
C ARG A 131 -8.43 26.30 -11.00
N SER A 132 -9.43 25.65 -10.43
CA SER A 132 -9.47 25.35 -8.98
C SER A 132 -8.44 24.30 -8.56
N VAL A 133 -8.10 23.36 -9.44
CA VAL A 133 -7.06 22.37 -9.21
C VAL A 133 -5.68 23.04 -9.21
N PHE A 134 -5.37 23.89 -10.21
CA PHE A 134 -4.06 24.52 -10.39
C PHE A 134 -3.96 25.93 -9.77
N THR A 135 -4.35 26.04 -8.50
CA THR A 135 -4.08 27.25 -7.71
C THR A 135 -2.62 27.30 -7.28
N ILE A 136 -2.10 28.52 -7.00
CA ILE A 136 -0.75 28.67 -6.46
C ILE A 136 -0.60 27.88 -5.15
N GLN A 137 -1.61 27.87 -4.30
CA GLN A 137 -1.63 27.13 -3.03
C GLN A 137 -1.48 25.62 -3.26
N ASN A 138 -2.22 25.06 -4.21
CA ASN A 138 -2.14 23.62 -4.50
C ASN A 138 -0.81 23.24 -5.14
N LEU A 139 -0.28 24.06 -6.05
CA LEU A 139 1.05 23.89 -6.63
C LEU A 139 2.15 23.97 -5.56
N MET A 140 2.03 24.91 -4.61
CA MET A 140 2.98 25.03 -3.48
C MET A 140 2.90 23.79 -2.57
N LYS A 141 1.72 23.32 -2.22
CA LYS A 141 1.53 22.05 -1.46
C LYS A 141 2.17 20.87 -2.19
N SER A 142 1.99 20.79 -3.50
CA SER A 142 2.61 19.76 -4.33
C SER A 142 4.14 19.87 -4.30
N LEU A 143 4.71 21.06 -4.46
CA LEU A 143 6.16 21.29 -4.36
C LEU A 143 6.71 20.86 -3.00
N GLN A 144 6.08 21.29 -1.89
CA GLN A 144 6.49 20.92 -0.54
C GLN A 144 6.52 19.39 -0.33
N LYS A 145 5.59 18.67 -0.94
CA LYS A 145 5.52 17.20 -0.87
C LYS A 145 6.58 16.54 -1.77
N ARG A 146 6.81 17.08 -2.98
CA ARG A 146 7.69 16.47 -4.00
C ARG A 146 9.18 16.79 -3.83
N ARG A 147 9.55 17.87 -3.12
CA ARG A 147 10.96 18.19 -2.80
C ARG A 147 11.56 17.26 -1.76
N LYS A 148 10.76 16.68 -0.86
CA LYS A 148 11.23 15.83 0.24
C LYS A 148 12.12 14.70 -0.26
N GLY A 149 13.33 14.59 0.31
CA GLY A 149 14.31 13.55 -0.03
C GLY A 149 15.08 13.76 -1.33
N VAL A 150 14.81 14.86 -2.07
CA VAL A 150 15.56 15.24 -3.29
C VAL A 150 16.06 16.68 -3.26
N GLU A 151 16.00 17.34 -2.12
CA GLU A 151 16.39 18.73 -1.90
C GLU A 151 17.89 18.96 -2.17
N TRP A 152 18.73 17.93 -2.08
CA TRP A 152 20.14 17.95 -2.40
C TRP A 152 20.45 18.11 -3.90
N LYS A 153 19.46 17.92 -4.79
CA LYS A 153 19.65 18.02 -6.24
C LYS A 153 19.64 19.49 -6.68
N GLY A 154 20.65 19.93 -7.43
CA GLY A 154 20.81 21.32 -7.84
C GLY A 154 19.64 21.90 -8.64
N ASN A 155 18.96 21.09 -9.48
CA ASN A 155 17.76 21.53 -10.19
C ASN A 155 16.58 21.76 -9.23
N VAL A 156 16.46 20.97 -8.17
CA VAL A 156 15.42 21.15 -7.14
C VAL A 156 15.73 22.38 -6.29
N GLN A 157 16.99 22.60 -5.90
CA GLN A 157 17.42 23.80 -5.18
C GLN A 157 17.14 25.07 -5.96
N ARG A 158 17.52 25.11 -7.24
CA ARG A 158 17.19 26.24 -8.15
C ARG A 158 15.68 26.47 -8.31
N PHE A 159 14.89 25.40 -8.30
CA PHE A 159 13.44 25.54 -8.33
C PHE A 159 12.90 26.14 -7.03
N ILE A 160 13.38 25.67 -5.87
CA ILE A 160 12.94 26.14 -4.55
C ILE A 160 13.32 27.59 -4.35
N PHE A 161 14.53 28.00 -4.76
CA PHE A 161 15.00 29.38 -4.64
C PHE A 161 14.08 30.37 -5.38
N HIS A 162 13.56 30.00 -6.54
CA HIS A 162 12.63 30.80 -7.33
C HIS A 162 11.19 30.30 -7.28
N ALA A 163 10.76 29.63 -6.20
CA ALA A 163 9.53 28.86 -6.16
C ALA A 163 8.29 29.65 -6.58
N VAL A 164 8.06 30.83 -6.01
CA VAL A 164 6.85 31.63 -6.29
C VAL A 164 6.77 32.02 -7.77
N LEU A 165 7.87 32.53 -8.33
CA LEU A 165 7.93 32.93 -9.74
C LEU A 165 7.75 31.74 -10.68
N LYS A 166 8.40 30.60 -10.38
CA LYS A 166 8.29 29.37 -11.18
C LYS A 166 6.87 28.77 -11.10
N LEU A 167 6.27 28.75 -9.94
CA LEU A 167 4.89 28.24 -9.78
C LEU A 167 3.88 29.14 -10.51
N LYS A 168 4.08 30.47 -10.49
CA LYS A 168 3.26 31.39 -11.28
C LYS A 168 3.39 31.07 -12.78
N ARG A 169 4.61 30.98 -13.30
CA ARG A 169 4.85 30.63 -14.72
C ARG A 169 4.26 29.28 -15.10
N LEU A 170 4.36 28.27 -14.24
CA LEU A 170 3.74 26.96 -14.47
C LEU A 170 2.22 27.08 -14.53
N LYS A 171 1.61 27.82 -13.60
CA LYS A 171 0.14 28.07 -13.62
C LYS A 171 -0.28 28.76 -14.91
N ASP A 172 0.40 29.81 -15.30
CA ASP A 172 0.07 30.58 -16.51
C ASP A 172 0.21 29.69 -17.76
N SER A 173 1.33 28.94 -17.89
CA SER A 173 1.55 27.99 -18.99
C SER A 173 0.48 26.87 -19.03
N LEU A 174 0.01 26.41 -17.87
CA LEU A 174 -1.06 25.42 -17.78
C LEU A 174 -2.39 26.00 -18.31
N LEU A 175 -2.75 27.22 -17.88
CA LEU A 175 -3.98 27.88 -18.29
C LEU A 175 -3.98 28.23 -19.79
N GLU A 176 -2.83 28.54 -20.36
CA GLU A 176 -2.63 28.82 -21.77
C GLU A 176 -2.49 27.55 -22.63
N GLY A 177 -2.48 26.36 -22.01
CA GLY A 177 -2.25 25.08 -22.70
C GLY A 177 -0.84 24.88 -23.26
N LYS A 178 0.10 25.78 -22.93
CA LYS A 178 1.47 25.82 -23.45
C LYS A 178 2.47 24.99 -22.62
N LEU A 179 2.01 24.30 -21.56
CA LEU A 179 2.91 23.50 -20.74
C LEU A 179 3.49 22.36 -21.56
N ASN A 180 4.79 22.46 -21.85
CA ASN A 180 5.53 21.34 -22.43
C ASN A 180 5.93 20.36 -21.33
N VAL A 181 5.13 19.32 -21.14
CA VAL A 181 5.37 18.25 -20.15
C VAL A 181 6.47 17.31 -20.62
N ASP A 182 6.78 17.36 -21.91
CA ASP A 182 7.55 16.34 -22.63
C ASP A 182 9.07 16.57 -22.57
N ALA A 183 9.48 17.83 -22.37
CA ALA A 183 10.88 18.25 -22.50
C ALA A 183 11.82 17.73 -21.41
N THR A 184 11.37 16.94 -20.44
CA THR A 184 12.12 16.73 -19.19
C THR A 184 12.01 15.33 -18.57
N ILE A 185 11.86 14.29 -19.40
CA ILE A 185 11.87 12.91 -18.90
C ILE A 185 13.30 12.37 -18.96
N ARG A 186 13.75 11.83 -17.84
CA ARG A 186 15.00 11.08 -17.73
C ARG A 186 14.74 9.60 -17.57
N ARG A 187 15.26 8.81 -18.47
CA ARG A 187 15.23 7.34 -18.44
C ARG A 187 16.27 6.82 -17.44
N ILE A 188 15.85 5.97 -16.52
CA ILE A 188 16.71 5.36 -15.50
C ILE A 188 16.52 3.85 -15.52
N MET A 189 17.59 3.13 -15.79
CA MET A 189 17.60 1.67 -15.75
C MET A 189 17.92 1.19 -14.32
N LEU A 190 16.95 0.56 -13.66
CA LEU A 190 17.09 0.09 -12.28
C LEU A 190 17.10 -1.44 -12.22
N HIS A 191 18.19 -2.00 -11.68
CA HIS A 191 18.26 -3.42 -11.35
C HIS A 191 17.54 -3.70 -10.02
N GLU A 192 16.35 -4.27 -10.09
CA GLU A 192 15.59 -4.66 -8.89
C GLU A 192 15.35 -6.17 -8.85
N ARG A 193 15.90 -6.84 -7.83
CA ARG A 193 15.70 -8.29 -7.58
C ARG A 193 15.99 -9.19 -8.79
N GLY A 194 17.02 -8.85 -9.57
CA GLY A 194 17.42 -9.60 -10.76
C GLY A 194 16.60 -9.30 -12.02
N LYS A 195 15.75 -8.26 -11.98
CA LYS A 195 15.04 -7.74 -13.15
C LYS A 195 15.52 -6.34 -13.45
N LEU A 196 15.76 -6.06 -14.71
CA LEU A 196 15.98 -4.70 -15.20
C LEU A 196 14.63 -4.02 -15.36
N ARG A 197 14.46 -2.86 -14.70
CA ARG A 197 13.25 -2.03 -14.79
C ARG A 197 13.61 -0.69 -15.38
N GLU A 198 12.88 -0.28 -16.36
CA GLU A 198 12.95 1.05 -16.90
C GLU A 198 12.03 1.99 -16.12
N ILE A 199 12.58 3.07 -15.59
CA ILE A 199 11.85 4.07 -14.81
C ILE A 199 12.00 5.41 -15.51
N HIS A 200 10.88 6.07 -15.78
CA HIS A 200 10.84 7.39 -16.35
C HIS A 200 10.70 8.45 -15.24
N ALA A 201 11.75 9.20 -14.99
CA ALA A 201 11.77 10.25 -13.99
C ALA A 201 11.57 11.61 -14.67
N VAL A 202 10.56 12.34 -14.23
CA VAL A 202 10.31 13.71 -14.69
C VAL A 202 11.04 14.74 -13.83
N MET A 203 11.34 15.89 -14.39
CA MET A 203 11.92 17.01 -13.67
C MET A 203 10.95 17.60 -12.65
N ILE A 204 11.47 18.44 -11.75
CA ILE A 204 10.71 18.92 -10.59
C ILE A 204 9.47 19.74 -10.98
N ASP A 205 9.51 20.49 -12.05
CA ASP A 205 8.40 21.28 -12.60
C ASP A 205 7.22 20.40 -13.04
N CYS A 206 7.48 19.44 -13.92
CA CYS A 206 6.47 18.45 -14.33
C CYS A 206 5.98 17.60 -13.15
N ARG A 207 6.90 17.24 -12.24
CA ARG A 207 6.58 16.47 -11.05
C ARG A 207 5.65 17.22 -10.09
N VAL A 208 5.78 18.55 -10.00
CA VAL A 208 4.88 19.41 -9.23
C VAL A 208 3.49 19.47 -9.87
N VAL A 209 3.42 19.61 -11.19
CA VAL A 209 2.15 19.62 -11.93
C VAL A 209 1.42 18.29 -11.81
N GLN A 210 2.10 17.17 -12.13
CA GLN A 210 1.53 15.83 -12.00
C GLN A 210 1.06 15.55 -10.57
N GLY A 211 1.87 15.94 -9.59
CA GLY A 211 1.53 15.78 -8.20
C GLY A 211 0.34 16.62 -7.76
N CYS A 212 0.23 17.85 -8.24
CA CYS A 212 -0.91 18.72 -8.00
C CYS A 212 -2.21 18.13 -8.59
N TYR A 213 -2.16 17.69 -9.84
CA TYR A 213 -3.25 17.01 -10.54
C TYR A 213 -3.74 15.76 -9.78
N CYS A 214 -2.81 14.88 -9.42
CA CYS A 214 -3.14 13.64 -8.71
C CYS A 214 -3.69 13.91 -7.30
N ASP A 215 -3.00 14.73 -6.50
CA ASP A 215 -3.35 14.90 -5.09
C ASP A 215 -4.63 15.75 -4.90
N SER A 216 -4.89 16.72 -5.79
CA SER A 216 -6.04 17.64 -5.67
C SER A 216 -7.30 17.10 -6.36
N CYS A 217 -7.18 16.17 -7.31
CA CYS A 217 -8.31 15.76 -8.12
C CYS A 217 -8.35 14.25 -8.37
N LEU A 218 -7.36 13.68 -9.08
CA LEU A 218 -7.46 12.31 -9.59
C LEU A 218 -7.58 11.27 -8.49
N VAL A 219 -6.70 11.33 -7.48
CA VAL A 219 -6.68 10.35 -6.37
C VAL A 219 -7.97 10.44 -5.53
N PRO A 220 -8.43 11.61 -5.06
CA PRO A 220 -9.69 11.71 -4.32
C PRO A 220 -10.91 11.17 -5.07
N LEU A 221 -10.97 11.36 -6.39
CA LEU A 221 -12.07 10.85 -7.22
C LEU A 221 -12.00 9.33 -7.38
N THR A 222 -10.81 8.80 -7.64
CA THR A 222 -10.61 7.38 -7.95
C THR A 222 -10.66 6.49 -6.71
N GLU A 223 -10.12 6.91 -5.58
CA GLU A 223 -10.13 6.12 -4.34
C GLU A 223 -11.54 5.73 -3.88
N ARG A 224 -12.54 6.58 -4.17
CA ARG A 224 -13.95 6.31 -3.84
C ARG A 224 -14.54 5.13 -4.61
N THR A 225 -13.98 4.81 -5.76
CA THR A 225 -14.45 3.72 -6.62
C THR A 225 -13.81 2.38 -6.29
N LEU A 226 -12.74 2.37 -5.51
CA LEU A 226 -12.01 1.15 -5.17
C LEU A 226 -12.74 0.34 -4.10
N ILE A 227 -12.67 -0.98 -4.21
CA ILE A 227 -13.10 -1.86 -3.13
C ILE A 227 -12.22 -1.66 -1.89
N ARG A 228 -12.73 -2.03 -0.70
CA ARG A 228 -11.95 -1.94 0.56
C ARG A 228 -10.63 -2.73 0.49
N ASP A 229 -10.68 -3.89 -0.18
CA ASP A 229 -9.60 -4.87 -0.26
C ASP A 229 -8.70 -4.67 -1.51
N ASN A 230 -8.55 -3.40 -1.92
CA ASN A 230 -7.52 -2.92 -2.85
C ASN A 230 -6.68 -1.84 -2.14
N PRO A 231 -5.72 -2.23 -1.28
CA PRO A 231 -5.00 -1.28 -0.44
C PRO A 231 -3.74 -0.70 -1.08
N ALA A 232 -3.38 -1.13 -2.28
CA ALA A 232 -2.17 -0.68 -2.95
C ALA A 232 -2.21 0.83 -3.23
N SER A 233 -1.15 1.54 -2.89
CA SER A 233 -0.98 3.00 -3.12
C SER A 233 -2.11 3.89 -2.57
N VAL A 234 -3.00 3.37 -1.74
CA VAL A 234 -4.07 4.11 -1.05
C VAL A 234 -3.55 4.67 0.27
N LYS A 235 -3.81 5.95 0.53
CA LYS A 235 -3.36 6.61 1.76
C LYS A 235 -3.96 5.94 3.01
N GLY A 236 -3.12 5.67 4.00
CA GLY A 236 -3.53 4.98 5.24
C GLY A 236 -3.68 3.46 5.14
N LYS A 237 -3.49 2.90 3.94
CA LYS A 237 -3.46 1.46 3.68
C LYS A 237 -2.04 1.01 3.30
N GLY A 238 -1.90 0.08 2.38
CA GLY A 238 -0.61 -0.40 1.86
C GLY A 238 -0.34 -1.86 2.25
N VAL A 239 0.92 -2.29 2.16
CA VAL A 239 1.31 -3.71 2.35
C VAL A 239 0.92 -4.25 3.72
N THR A 240 0.99 -3.44 4.77
CA THR A 240 0.62 -3.86 6.14
C THR A 240 -0.88 -4.12 6.26
N ASP A 241 -1.70 -3.22 5.70
CA ASP A 241 -3.15 -3.37 5.68
C ASP A 241 -3.55 -4.62 4.86
N ALA A 242 -2.96 -4.80 3.67
CA ALA A 242 -3.13 -5.99 2.84
C ALA A 242 -2.85 -7.27 3.62
N ARG A 243 -1.69 -7.38 4.25
CA ARG A 243 -1.31 -8.55 5.04
C ARG A 243 -2.25 -8.83 6.22
N ASN A 244 -2.73 -7.79 6.87
CA ASN A 244 -3.67 -7.91 7.99
C ASN A 244 -5.05 -8.37 7.51
N ARG A 245 -5.52 -7.84 6.38
CA ARG A 245 -6.78 -8.25 5.74
C ARG A 245 -6.72 -9.71 5.29
N LEU A 246 -5.65 -10.08 4.59
CA LEU A 246 -5.42 -11.46 4.20
C LEU A 246 -5.42 -12.39 5.42
N ALA A 247 -4.66 -12.06 6.48
CA ALA A 247 -4.59 -12.88 7.69
C ALA A 247 -5.96 -13.01 8.37
N MET A 248 -6.79 -11.97 8.32
CA MET A 248 -8.17 -12.00 8.81
C MET A 248 -9.01 -13.00 8.01
N PHE A 249 -9.00 -12.90 6.67
CA PHE A 249 -9.76 -13.84 5.81
C PHE A 249 -9.34 -15.29 6.02
N LEU A 250 -8.03 -15.55 6.08
CA LEU A 250 -7.53 -16.91 6.29
C LEU A 250 -7.89 -17.46 7.67
N LYS A 251 -7.92 -16.65 8.71
CA LYS A 251 -8.37 -17.05 10.06
C LYS A 251 -9.86 -17.34 10.10
N GLU A 252 -10.68 -16.51 9.42
CA GLU A 252 -12.12 -16.72 9.31
C GLU A 252 -12.42 -18.05 8.61
N LEU A 253 -11.75 -18.33 7.50
CA LEU A 253 -11.92 -19.61 6.78
C LEU A 253 -11.37 -20.79 7.58
N ALA A 254 -10.25 -20.63 8.29
CA ALA A 254 -9.70 -21.67 9.15
C ALA A 254 -10.63 -22.01 10.33
N ALA A 255 -11.31 -21.03 10.91
CA ALA A 255 -12.31 -21.27 11.95
C ALA A 255 -13.51 -22.05 11.44
N LYS A 256 -13.89 -21.89 10.15
CA LYS A 256 -15.05 -22.56 9.55
C LYS A 256 -14.72 -23.93 8.94
N TYR A 257 -13.55 -24.05 8.30
CA TYR A 257 -13.18 -25.20 7.47
C TYR A 257 -11.89 -25.91 7.92
N GLY A 258 -11.30 -25.51 9.07
CA GLY A 258 -9.99 -26.00 9.47
C GLY A 258 -8.93 -25.63 8.42
N ASN A 259 -8.13 -26.60 7.99
CA ASN A 259 -7.15 -26.44 6.90
C ASN A 259 -7.70 -26.95 5.54
N GLY A 260 -8.99 -27.29 5.47
CA GLY A 260 -9.64 -27.94 4.30
C GLY A 260 -9.97 -27.00 3.15
N PHE A 261 -9.87 -25.68 3.32
CA PHE A 261 -10.16 -24.70 2.28
C PHE A 261 -9.00 -24.49 1.30
N PHE A 262 -9.27 -23.77 0.22
CA PHE A 262 -8.31 -23.51 -0.85
C PHE A 262 -8.01 -22.01 -0.98
N ILE A 263 -6.85 -21.69 -1.53
CA ILE A 263 -6.39 -20.35 -1.78
C ILE A 263 -5.90 -20.27 -3.23
N MET A 264 -6.41 -19.31 -3.98
CA MET A 264 -5.95 -18.96 -5.30
C MET A 264 -5.02 -17.74 -5.17
N THR A 265 -3.90 -17.79 -5.86
CA THR A 265 -3.03 -16.62 -6.11
C THR A 265 -2.89 -16.42 -7.60
N GLY A 266 -2.88 -15.16 -8.03
CA GLY A 266 -2.71 -14.80 -9.43
C GLY A 266 -1.86 -13.56 -9.58
N ASP A 267 -1.23 -13.41 -10.76
CA ASP A 267 -0.39 -12.28 -11.16
C ASP A 267 -0.71 -11.94 -12.61
N PHE A 268 -0.76 -10.68 -12.99
CA PHE A 268 -0.99 -10.27 -14.37
C PHE A 268 0.33 -10.20 -15.14
N THR A 269 0.30 -10.64 -16.41
CA THR A 269 1.45 -10.59 -17.31
C THR A 269 1.73 -9.15 -17.70
N LYS A 270 2.96 -8.65 -17.50
CA LYS A 270 3.41 -7.30 -17.89
C LYS A 270 2.35 -6.22 -17.62
N PHE A 271 1.88 -6.18 -16.38
CA PHE A 271 0.69 -5.43 -15.95
C PHE A 271 0.65 -3.99 -16.48
N PHE A 272 1.69 -3.19 -16.21
CA PHE A 272 1.76 -1.80 -16.66
C PHE A 272 1.86 -1.66 -18.18
N ASP A 273 2.56 -2.58 -18.84
CA ASP A 273 2.82 -2.54 -20.28
C ASP A 273 1.56 -2.79 -21.13
N HIS A 274 0.54 -3.46 -20.56
CA HIS A 274 -0.69 -3.82 -21.27
C HIS A 274 -1.89 -2.90 -20.97
N LEU A 275 -1.78 -1.95 -20.03
CA LEU A 275 -2.86 -1.01 -19.74
C LEU A 275 -3.05 -0.03 -20.91
N ARG A 276 -4.28 0.07 -21.42
CA ARG A 276 -4.59 0.87 -22.62
C ARG A 276 -4.93 2.30 -22.24
N HIS A 277 -4.48 3.28 -23.03
CA HIS A 277 -4.81 4.69 -22.85
C HIS A 277 -6.30 4.97 -23.06
N SER A 278 -6.98 4.21 -23.92
CA SER A 278 -8.43 4.29 -24.11
C SER A 278 -9.19 3.98 -22.80
N ASP A 279 -8.68 3.02 -22.00
CA ASP A 279 -9.29 2.70 -20.72
C ASP A 279 -9.03 3.81 -19.68
N CYS A 280 -7.89 4.50 -19.73
CA CYS A 280 -7.69 5.73 -18.94
C CYS A 280 -8.77 6.76 -19.24
N LEU A 281 -8.98 7.07 -20.53
CA LEU A 281 -9.97 8.05 -20.94
C LEU A 281 -11.39 7.63 -20.53
N LYS A 282 -11.72 6.34 -20.67
CA LYS A 282 -12.99 5.78 -20.21
C LYS A 282 -13.19 6.03 -18.71
N ARG A 283 -12.14 5.76 -17.89
CA ARG A 283 -12.20 5.98 -16.44
C ARG A 283 -12.30 7.46 -16.08
N PHE A 284 -11.59 8.35 -16.77
CA PHE A 284 -11.73 9.80 -16.57
C PHE A 284 -13.16 10.28 -16.80
N ARG A 285 -13.84 9.73 -17.82
CA ARG A 285 -15.26 10.04 -18.10
C ARG A 285 -16.20 9.48 -17.03
N GLU A 286 -15.99 8.24 -16.60
CA GLU A 286 -16.80 7.60 -15.56
C GLU A 286 -16.74 8.32 -14.22
N ILE A 287 -15.56 8.85 -13.84
CA ILE A 287 -15.41 9.68 -12.63
C ILE A 287 -15.80 11.15 -12.87
N ARG A 288 -16.36 11.49 -14.03
CA ARG A 288 -16.79 12.83 -14.43
C ARG A 288 -15.70 13.90 -14.28
N LEU A 289 -14.47 13.55 -14.65
CA LEU A 289 -13.35 14.48 -14.64
C LEU A 289 -13.62 15.61 -15.66
N ASP A 290 -13.29 16.86 -15.33
CA ASP A 290 -13.34 18.00 -16.25
C ASP A 290 -12.56 17.72 -17.55
N ARG A 291 -13.05 18.25 -18.70
CA ARG A 291 -12.47 17.98 -20.03
C ARG A 291 -11.00 18.42 -20.15
N MET A 292 -10.63 19.53 -19.55
CA MET A 292 -9.25 20.02 -19.59
C MET A 292 -8.35 19.13 -18.73
N LEU A 293 -8.86 18.66 -17.57
CA LEU A 293 -8.17 17.69 -16.72
C LEU A 293 -8.05 16.31 -17.39
N GLN A 294 -9.07 15.86 -18.15
CA GLN A 294 -8.97 14.65 -18.98
C GLN A 294 -7.87 14.80 -20.03
N GLY A 295 -7.83 15.96 -20.73
CA GLY A 295 -6.81 16.27 -21.72
C GLY A 295 -5.39 16.25 -21.13
N LEU A 296 -5.21 16.86 -19.97
CA LEU A 296 -3.94 16.83 -19.24
C LEU A 296 -3.54 15.40 -18.83
N GLY A 297 -4.46 14.62 -18.27
CA GLY A 297 -4.21 13.23 -17.91
C GLY A 297 -3.82 12.40 -19.13
N MET A 298 -4.51 12.54 -20.25
CA MET A 298 -4.15 11.85 -21.49
C MET A 298 -2.78 12.32 -22.04
N LYS A 299 -2.46 13.60 -21.90
CA LYS A 299 -1.14 14.12 -22.27
C LYS A 299 -0.05 13.50 -21.40
N ILE A 300 -0.25 13.43 -20.09
CA ILE A 300 0.70 12.77 -19.17
C ILE A 300 0.86 11.28 -19.50
N ALA A 301 -0.23 10.56 -19.77
CA ALA A 301 -0.16 9.13 -20.12
C ALA A 301 0.64 8.86 -21.41
N ARG A 302 0.52 9.74 -22.40
CA ARG A 302 1.19 9.61 -23.72
C ARG A 302 2.64 10.08 -23.72
N MET A 303 2.96 11.10 -22.94
CA MET A 303 4.27 11.77 -22.98
C MET A 303 5.46 10.80 -22.81
N TYR A 304 5.25 9.70 -22.13
CA TYR A 304 6.31 8.72 -21.87
C TYR A 304 6.64 7.87 -23.10
N GLN A 305 5.69 7.70 -24.00
CA GLN A 305 5.92 6.97 -25.26
C GLN A 305 6.60 7.84 -26.31
N GLU A 306 6.27 9.13 -26.35
CA GLU A 306 6.76 10.06 -27.35
C GLU A 306 8.22 10.46 -27.13
N ASN A 307 8.69 10.43 -25.87
CA ASN A 307 10.05 10.87 -25.51
C ASN A 307 11.10 9.76 -25.40
N GLU A 308 10.73 8.50 -25.49
CA GLU A 308 11.69 7.39 -25.42
C GLU A 308 12.73 7.43 -26.56
N LEU A 309 12.39 8.00 -27.70
CA LEU A 309 13.26 8.05 -28.90
C LEU A 309 14.38 9.09 -28.79
N HIS A 310 14.15 10.19 -28.06
CA HIS A 310 15.13 11.29 -28.01
C HIS A 310 16.40 10.97 -27.20
N GLU A 311 16.32 10.02 -26.28
CA GLU A 311 17.48 9.63 -25.45
C GLU A 311 18.32 8.48 -26.05
N ILE A 312 17.90 7.90 -27.19
CA ILE A 312 18.61 6.80 -27.83
C ILE A 312 19.55 7.37 -28.88
N ALA A 313 20.85 7.29 -28.59
CA ALA A 313 21.90 7.80 -29.49
C ALA A 313 22.09 6.90 -30.71
N ASP A 314 21.99 5.57 -30.54
CA ASP A 314 22.14 4.59 -31.64
C ASP A 314 20.92 4.64 -32.55
N GLU A 315 21.16 4.78 -33.87
CA GLU A 315 20.10 4.94 -34.86
C GLU A 315 19.33 3.65 -35.12
N ALA A 316 19.98 2.50 -35.07
CA ALA A 316 19.35 1.19 -35.26
C ALA A 316 18.48 0.85 -34.02
N GLU A 317 18.98 1.10 -32.82
CA GLU A 317 18.19 0.96 -31.56
C GLU A 317 17.00 1.91 -31.57
N ARG A 318 17.18 3.14 -32.02
CA ARG A 318 16.12 4.15 -32.14
C ARG A 318 15.05 3.72 -33.15
N ALA A 319 15.43 3.18 -34.32
CA ALA A 319 14.50 2.68 -35.32
C ALA A 319 13.71 1.45 -34.81
N ALA A 320 14.39 0.50 -34.17
CA ALA A 320 13.74 -0.66 -33.56
C ALA A 320 12.74 -0.24 -32.45
N LYS A 321 13.12 0.73 -31.62
CA LYS A 321 12.25 1.27 -30.58
C LYS A 321 11.07 2.05 -31.16
N ALA A 322 11.28 2.82 -32.22
CA ALA A 322 10.20 3.53 -32.93
C ALA A 322 9.16 2.56 -33.51
N GLU A 323 9.60 1.45 -34.05
CA GLU A 323 8.71 0.41 -34.57
C GLU A 323 7.96 -0.29 -33.42
N GLN A 324 8.63 -0.59 -32.32
CA GLN A 324 7.98 -1.10 -31.11
C GLN A 324 6.89 -0.14 -30.60
N LEU A 325 7.18 1.16 -30.52
CA LEU A 325 6.22 2.19 -30.07
C LEU A 325 5.04 2.32 -31.05
N ARG A 326 5.27 2.20 -32.36
CA ARG A 326 4.17 2.17 -33.35
C ARG A 326 3.22 0.99 -33.12
N ARG A 327 3.75 -0.21 -32.86
CA ARG A 327 2.94 -1.41 -32.58
C ARG A 327 2.17 -1.30 -31.26
N HIS A 328 2.72 -0.60 -30.28
CA HIS A 328 2.12 -0.40 -28.94
C HIS A 328 1.52 0.99 -28.74
N LYS A 329 1.21 1.70 -29.83
CA LYS A 329 0.62 3.04 -29.73
C LYS A 329 -0.65 3.04 -28.91
N GLY A 330 -0.65 3.84 -27.85
CA GLY A 330 -1.81 3.95 -26.94
C GLY A 330 -1.93 2.78 -25.93
N ILE A 331 -0.89 1.96 -25.77
CA ILE A 331 -0.84 0.85 -24.81
C ILE A 331 0.42 1.01 -23.96
N GLY A 332 0.27 0.82 -22.65
CA GLY A 332 1.35 0.88 -21.66
C GLY A 332 1.33 2.16 -20.85
N LEU A 333 1.48 1.97 -19.53
CA LEU A 333 1.66 3.03 -18.57
C LEU A 333 3.05 2.93 -17.95
N THR A 334 3.74 4.04 -17.83
CA THR A 334 5.12 4.04 -17.37
C THR A 334 5.26 3.88 -15.86
N LEU A 335 6.36 3.28 -15.43
CA LEU A 335 6.77 3.24 -14.03
C LEU A 335 7.44 4.56 -13.64
N GLY A 336 6.96 5.19 -12.56
CA GLY A 336 7.52 6.43 -12.02
C GLY A 336 6.54 7.59 -11.92
N SER A 337 5.37 7.51 -12.55
CA SER A 337 4.29 8.47 -12.45
C SER A 337 3.27 8.06 -11.38
N GLN A 338 2.79 9.02 -10.58
CA GLN A 338 1.70 8.80 -9.64
C GLN A 338 0.38 8.55 -10.38
N GLU A 339 0.17 9.21 -11.54
CA GLU A 339 -1.00 9.00 -12.37
C GLU A 339 -1.06 7.57 -12.91
N SER A 340 0.05 7.05 -13.45
CA SER A 340 0.14 5.65 -13.91
C SER A 340 -0.21 4.67 -12.79
N GLN A 341 0.27 4.91 -11.57
CA GLN A 341 -0.08 4.09 -10.41
C GLN A 341 -1.58 4.16 -10.08
N THR A 342 -2.16 5.35 -10.14
CA THR A 342 -3.60 5.53 -9.89
C THR A 342 -4.44 4.85 -10.97
N MET A 343 -4.09 5.00 -12.23
CA MET A 343 -4.77 4.31 -13.33
C MET A 343 -4.63 2.79 -13.25
N ALA A 344 -3.46 2.28 -12.85
CA ALA A 344 -3.23 0.87 -12.61
C ALA A 344 -4.13 0.27 -11.49
N LEU A 345 -4.60 1.09 -10.54
CA LEU A 345 -5.60 0.67 -9.56
C LEU A 345 -7.01 0.65 -10.15
N VAL A 346 -7.35 1.68 -10.92
CA VAL A 346 -8.73 1.99 -11.32
C VAL A 346 -9.15 1.25 -12.58
N ILE A 347 -8.27 1.07 -13.56
CA ILE A 347 -8.60 0.36 -14.81
C ILE A 347 -9.08 -1.08 -14.52
N PRO A 348 -8.35 -1.89 -13.72
CA PRO A 348 -8.79 -3.24 -13.39
C PRO A 348 -9.86 -3.31 -12.29
N ASN A 349 -10.37 -2.19 -11.78
CA ASN A 349 -11.35 -2.16 -10.69
C ASN A 349 -12.65 -2.92 -11.03
N ARG A 350 -12.99 -3.05 -12.32
CA ARG A 350 -14.10 -3.89 -12.77
C ARG A 350 -13.94 -5.36 -12.36
N ILE A 351 -12.69 -5.87 -12.36
CA ILE A 351 -12.36 -7.23 -11.89
C ILE A 351 -12.69 -7.35 -10.41
N ASP A 352 -12.28 -6.35 -9.62
CA ASP A 352 -12.49 -6.34 -8.17
C ASP A 352 -13.99 -6.36 -7.83
N HIS A 353 -14.79 -5.56 -8.56
CA HIS A 353 -16.24 -5.52 -8.40
C HIS A 353 -16.93 -6.77 -8.93
N ALA A 354 -16.44 -7.37 -10.01
CA ALA A 354 -16.99 -8.64 -10.49
C ALA A 354 -16.83 -9.75 -9.45
N VAL A 355 -15.65 -9.84 -8.82
CA VAL A 355 -15.39 -10.86 -7.80
C VAL A 355 -16.12 -10.56 -6.48
N LYS A 356 -16.09 -9.28 -6.01
CA LYS A 356 -16.67 -8.91 -4.72
C LYS A 356 -18.18 -8.77 -4.76
N ASP A 357 -18.70 -8.04 -5.75
CA ASP A 357 -20.10 -7.61 -5.76
C ASP A 357 -20.98 -8.61 -6.53
N LYS A 358 -20.50 -9.17 -7.68
CA LYS A 358 -21.28 -10.12 -8.47
C LYS A 358 -21.16 -11.56 -7.95
N LEU A 359 -19.93 -12.04 -7.68
CA LEU A 359 -19.70 -13.39 -7.16
C LEU A 359 -19.82 -13.49 -5.64
N GLY A 360 -19.86 -12.38 -4.91
CA GLY A 360 -19.97 -12.36 -3.45
C GLY A 360 -18.74 -12.92 -2.71
N VAL A 361 -17.57 -13.01 -3.35
CA VAL A 361 -16.36 -13.60 -2.76
C VAL A 361 -15.77 -12.69 -1.71
N ARG A 362 -16.02 -13.02 -0.44
CA ARG A 362 -15.55 -12.22 0.70
C ARG A 362 -14.02 -12.17 0.81
N ALA A 363 -13.37 -13.33 0.72
CA ALA A 363 -11.93 -13.47 0.85
C ALA A 363 -11.22 -13.25 -0.49
N TYR A 364 -11.32 -12.02 -1.01
CA TYR A 364 -10.63 -11.56 -2.21
C TYR A 364 -9.88 -10.28 -1.91
N GLU A 365 -8.67 -10.16 -2.45
CA GLU A 365 -7.83 -8.97 -2.34
C GLU A 365 -6.97 -8.83 -3.60
N ARG A 366 -6.78 -7.58 -4.05
CA ARG A 366 -5.83 -7.24 -5.12
C ARG A 366 -4.83 -6.19 -4.65
N TYR A 367 -3.56 -6.46 -4.86
CA TYR A 367 -2.46 -5.53 -4.60
C TYR A 367 -1.69 -5.27 -5.89
N MET A 368 -2.08 -4.24 -6.67
CA MET A 368 -1.62 -3.97 -8.03
C MET A 368 -1.87 -5.16 -8.97
N ASP A 369 -0.80 -5.83 -9.40
CA ASP A 369 -0.79 -7.03 -10.24
C ASP A 369 -1.01 -8.33 -9.47
N ASP A 370 -0.72 -8.36 -8.16
CA ASP A 370 -0.93 -9.54 -7.32
C ASP A 370 -2.39 -9.65 -6.89
N THR A 371 -3.05 -10.79 -7.17
CA THR A 371 -4.41 -11.09 -6.72
C THR A 371 -4.45 -12.32 -5.83
N MET A 372 -5.38 -12.33 -4.89
CA MET A 372 -5.63 -13.45 -4.01
C MET A 372 -7.14 -13.63 -3.81
N ALA A 373 -7.59 -14.89 -3.85
CA ALA A 373 -8.94 -15.30 -3.42
C ALA A 373 -8.85 -16.57 -2.58
N ALA A 374 -9.76 -16.74 -1.62
CA ALA A 374 -9.84 -17.97 -0.84
C ALA A 374 -11.32 -18.39 -0.65
N GLY A 375 -11.56 -19.71 -0.67
CA GLY A 375 -12.90 -20.27 -0.61
C GLY A 375 -12.90 -21.76 -0.23
N PRO A 376 -14.06 -22.34 0.06
CA PRO A 376 -14.18 -23.70 0.56
C PRO A 376 -13.80 -24.76 -0.45
N SER A 377 -14.00 -24.53 -1.75
CA SER A 377 -13.77 -25.51 -2.80
C SER A 377 -12.80 -25.01 -3.89
N LYS A 378 -12.19 -25.97 -4.57
CA LYS A 378 -11.32 -25.68 -5.71
C LYS A 378 -12.13 -25.24 -6.93
N GLU A 379 -13.33 -25.74 -7.06
CA GLU A 379 -14.28 -25.46 -8.15
C GLU A 379 -14.74 -24.01 -8.10
N GLU A 380 -15.11 -23.52 -6.91
CA GLU A 380 -15.43 -22.10 -6.70
C GLU A 380 -14.28 -21.18 -7.10
N LEU A 381 -13.05 -21.51 -6.69
CA LEU A 381 -11.88 -20.70 -7.03
C LEU A 381 -11.50 -20.79 -8.52
N LYS A 382 -11.79 -21.89 -9.20
CA LYS A 382 -11.67 -21.97 -10.66
C LYS A 382 -12.64 -20.99 -11.34
N HIS A 383 -13.88 -20.94 -10.88
CA HIS A 383 -14.90 -20.01 -11.39
C HIS A 383 -14.47 -18.54 -11.14
N VAL A 384 -13.96 -18.25 -9.94
CA VAL A 384 -13.36 -16.93 -9.63
C VAL A 384 -12.21 -16.59 -10.60
N GLY A 385 -11.31 -17.55 -10.86
CA GLY A 385 -10.20 -17.38 -11.80
C GLY A 385 -10.67 -17.12 -13.23
N GLN A 386 -11.70 -17.81 -13.70
CA GLN A 386 -12.33 -17.59 -15.01
C GLN A 386 -12.95 -16.19 -15.10
N THR A 387 -13.66 -15.74 -14.07
CA THR A 387 -14.24 -14.41 -13.99
C THR A 387 -13.14 -13.32 -14.01
N ILE A 388 -12.05 -13.51 -13.24
CA ILE A 388 -10.91 -12.60 -13.27
C ILE A 388 -10.31 -12.52 -14.66
N GLN A 389 -10.11 -13.67 -15.33
CA GLN A 389 -9.53 -13.72 -16.67
C GLN A 389 -10.43 -13.05 -17.71
N SER A 390 -11.73 -13.30 -17.67
CA SER A 390 -12.71 -12.68 -18.56
C SER A 390 -12.76 -11.15 -18.40
N GLU A 391 -12.89 -10.66 -17.16
CA GLU A 391 -12.95 -9.22 -16.88
C GLU A 391 -11.61 -8.52 -17.14
N ALA A 392 -10.49 -9.25 -16.99
CA ALA A 392 -9.15 -8.76 -17.32
C ALA A 392 -8.97 -8.57 -18.82
N ALA A 393 -9.43 -9.52 -19.63
CA ALA A 393 -9.35 -9.46 -21.09
C ALA A 393 -10.05 -8.19 -21.64
N GLU A 394 -11.15 -7.79 -21.05
CA GLU A 394 -11.89 -6.57 -21.41
C GLU A 394 -11.06 -5.28 -21.28
N VAL A 395 -10.04 -5.28 -20.41
CA VAL A 395 -9.12 -4.15 -20.20
C VAL A 395 -7.70 -4.44 -20.71
N GLY A 396 -7.57 -5.42 -21.60
CA GLY A 396 -6.29 -5.77 -22.23
C GLY A 396 -5.29 -6.50 -21.32
N LEU A 397 -5.74 -6.99 -20.16
CA LEU A 397 -4.89 -7.72 -19.22
C LEU A 397 -5.08 -9.24 -19.37
N SER A 398 -4.05 -9.99 -19.02
CA SER A 398 -4.11 -11.46 -18.97
C SER A 398 -3.42 -11.98 -17.70
N MET A 399 -4.02 -13.00 -17.07
CA MET A 399 -3.40 -13.68 -15.95
C MET A 399 -2.19 -14.49 -16.39
N ASN A 400 -1.14 -14.49 -15.61
CA ASN A 400 0.05 -15.28 -15.84
C ASN A 400 -0.18 -16.73 -15.43
N ALA A 401 -0.39 -17.64 -16.39
CA ALA A 401 -0.68 -19.05 -16.13
C ALA A 401 0.38 -19.75 -15.27
N LYS A 402 1.68 -19.36 -15.40
CA LYS A 402 2.78 -19.95 -14.62
C LYS A 402 2.80 -19.50 -13.16
N LYS A 403 2.16 -18.38 -12.84
CA LYS A 403 2.11 -17.82 -11.49
C LYS A 403 0.73 -17.91 -10.84
N THR A 404 -0.28 -18.28 -11.61
CA THR A 404 -1.64 -18.51 -11.11
C THR A 404 -1.77 -19.93 -10.60
N ALA A 405 -2.11 -20.07 -9.32
CA ALA A 405 -2.21 -21.38 -8.69
C ALA A 405 -3.32 -21.42 -7.66
N ILE A 406 -4.01 -22.55 -7.58
CA ILE A 406 -4.95 -22.88 -6.50
C ILE A 406 -4.29 -23.93 -5.62
N THR A 407 -4.07 -23.62 -4.35
CA THR A 407 -3.40 -24.46 -3.39
C THR A 407 -4.29 -24.71 -2.16
N LYS A 408 -4.16 -25.88 -1.54
CA LYS A 408 -4.81 -26.15 -0.26
C LYS A 408 -4.18 -25.30 0.85
N ALA A 409 -4.96 -24.78 1.78
CA ALA A 409 -4.47 -23.93 2.87
C ALA A 409 -3.38 -24.60 3.72
N SER A 410 -3.44 -25.94 3.85
CA SER A 410 -2.42 -26.76 4.52
C SER A 410 -1.06 -26.78 3.79
N LYS A 411 -1.02 -26.61 2.47
CA LYS A 411 0.24 -26.42 1.72
C LYS A 411 0.76 -25.00 1.82
N GLY A 412 -0.13 -24.05 2.00
CA GLY A 412 0.16 -22.64 2.13
C GLY A 412 0.51 -21.94 0.83
N MET A 413 0.67 -20.63 0.90
CA MET A 413 0.96 -19.76 -0.23
C MET A 413 1.87 -18.60 0.13
N LYS A 414 2.48 -18.00 -0.90
CA LYS A 414 3.24 -16.76 -0.76
C LYS A 414 2.41 -15.57 -1.26
N PHE A 415 2.27 -14.54 -0.42
CA PHE A 415 1.67 -13.26 -0.81
C PHE A 415 2.42 -12.10 -0.14
N LEU A 416 2.70 -11.05 -0.89
CA LEU A 416 3.40 -9.84 -0.41
C LEU A 416 4.62 -10.15 0.49
N GLN A 417 5.46 -11.11 0.04
CA GLN A 417 6.73 -11.53 0.69
C GLN A 417 6.58 -12.27 2.03
N ILE A 418 5.37 -12.63 2.43
CA ILE A 418 5.09 -13.52 3.55
C ILE A 418 4.56 -14.85 3.01
N TYR A 419 4.92 -15.95 3.65
CA TYR A 419 4.37 -17.27 3.39
C TYR A 419 3.33 -17.60 4.46
N TYR A 420 2.12 -17.86 4.03
CA TYR A 420 0.97 -18.17 4.88
C TYR A 420 0.66 -19.65 4.79
N LYS A 421 0.44 -20.30 5.91
CA LYS A 421 0.05 -21.71 5.98
C LYS A 421 -0.92 -21.89 7.14
N VAL A 422 -1.96 -22.73 6.96
CA VAL A 422 -2.84 -23.16 8.03
C VAL A 422 -2.42 -24.56 8.47
N THR A 423 -2.19 -24.73 9.78
CA THR A 423 -1.82 -26.02 10.38
C THR A 423 -3.03 -26.93 10.48
N ASP A 424 -2.81 -28.21 10.79
CA ASP A 424 -3.88 -29.20 11.01
C ASP A 424 -4.79 -28.82 12.19
N THR A 425 -4.27 -28.05 13.15
CA THR A 425 -5.02 -27.47 14.26
C THR A 425 -5.79 -26.20 13.90
N GLY A 426 -5.84 -25.80 12.63
CA GLY A 426 -6.51 -24.56 12.16
C GLY A 426 -5.73 -23.26 12.43
N HIS A 427 -4.50 -23.36 12.94
CA HIS A 427 -3.67 -22.17 13.25
C HIS A 427 -3.06 -21.57 12.00
N LEU A 428 -3.19 -20.24 11.81
CA LEU A 428 -2.53 -19.52 10.73
C LEU A 428 -1.10 -19.18 11.12
N VAL A 429 -0.14 -19.74 10.39
CA VAL A 429 1.31 -19.45 10.54
C VAL A 429 1.77 -18.53 9.41
N LYS A 430 2.53 -17.50 9.75
CA LYS A 430 3.10 -16.51 8.83
C LYS A 430 4.62 -16.59 8.87
N ASN A 431 5.24 -17.08 7.82
CA ASN A 431 6.68 -17.23 7.74
C ASN A 431 7.31 -16.20 6.78
N LEU A 432 8.55 -15.79 7.08
CA LEU A 432 9.36 -15.05 6.13
C LEU A 432 9.77 -15.96 4.96
N VAL A 433 9.71 -15.42 3.76
CA VAL A 433 10.18 -16.14 2.57
C VAL A 433 11.70 -16.36 2.67
N ARG A 434 12.13 -17.64 2.64
CA ARG A 434 13.54 -18.05 2.82
C ARG A 434 14.52 -17.29 1.92
N ALA A 435 14.16 -17.07 0.65
CA ALA A 435 14.98 -16.31 -0.28
C ALA A 435 15.27 -14.87 0.19
N GLY A 436 14.30 -14.22 0.88
CA GLY A 436 14.49 -12.91 1.48
C GLY A 436 15.50 -12.89 2.63
N ILE A 437 15.47 -13.92 3.48
CA ILE A 437 16.41 -14.10 4.59
C ILE A 437 17.83 -14.32 4.06
N VAL A 438 18.00 -15.23 3.10
CA VAL A 438 19.30 -15.53 2.47
C VAL A 438 19.88 -14.28 1.80
N ARG A 439 19.05 -13.54 1.07
CA ARG A 439 19.46 -12.30 0.40
C ARG A 439 19.95 -11.26 1.41
N MET A 440 19.25 -11.07 2.52
CA MET A 440 19.67 -10.11 3.55
C MET A 440 20.97 -10.55 4.23
N ARG A 441 21.16 -11.84 4.52
CA ARG A 441 22.43 -12.37 5.04
C ARG A 441 23.61 -12.07 4.11
N ARG A 442 23.44 -12.31 2.80
CA ARG A 442 24.46 -12.00 1.79
C ARG A 442 24.73 -10.49 1.70
N LYS A 443 23.66 -9.69 1.77
CA LYS A 443 23.73 -8.23 1.71
C LYS A 443 24.53 -7.68 2.90
N LEU A 444 24.26 -8.13 4.12
CA LEU A 444 25.01 -7.71 5.33
C LEU A 444 26.50 -8.07 5.22
N LYS A 445 26.85 -9.27 4.76
CA LYS A 445 28.25 -9.66 4.54
C LYS A 445 28.94 -8.77 3.49
N LYS A 446 28.22 -8.39 2.40
CA LYS A 446 28.72 -7.46 1.40
C LYS A 446 28.93 -6.07 1.99
N PHE A 447 28.00 -5.57 2.77
CA PHE A 447 28.08 -4.28 3.43
C PHE A 447 29.28 -4.20 4.38
N ALA A 448 29.53 -5.24 5.18
CA ALA A 448 30.70 -5.30 6.05
C ALA A 448 32.01 -5.21 5.28
N LYS A 449 32.11 -5.82 4.07
CA LYS A 449 33.26 -5.65 3.19
C LYS A 449 33.39 -4.24 2.65
N MET A 450 32.27 -3.59 2.26
CA MET A 450 32.27 -2.23 1.72
C MET A 450 32.64 -1.19 2.78
N ILE A 451 32.15 -1.35 4.02
CA ILE A 451 32.48 -0.47 5.16
C ILE A 451 33.97 -0.59 5.50
N ARG A 452 34.54 -1.80 5.56
CA ARG A 452 36.00 -2.01 5.76
C ARG A 452 36.85 -1.35 4.69
N ARG A 453 36.35 -1.17 3.48
CA ARG A 453 37.02 -0.50 2.36
C ARG A 453 36.74 1.00 2.31
N GLY A 454 36.02 1.57 3.26
CA GLY A 454 35.62 2.99 3.27
C GLY A 454 34.63 3.42 2.17
N VAL A 455 34.05 2.44 1.44
CA VAL A 455 33.15 2.71 0.29
C VAL A 455 31.70 2.93 0.73
N MET A 456 31.36 2.55 1.96
CA MET A 456 29.98 2.63 2.48
C MET A 456 30.00 3.04 3.95
N ARG A 457 29.04 3.88 4.36
CA ARG A 457 28.86 4.27 5.77
C ARG A 457 28.09 3.20 6.53
N LEU A 458 28.35 3.10 7.83
CA LEU A 458 27.63 2.20 8.72
C LEU A 458 26.13 2.51 8.77
N ASP A 459 25.77 3.80 8.74
CA ASP A 459 24.37 4.27 8.76
C ASP A 459 23.54 3.69 7.60
N ASP A 460 24.13 3.55 6.41
CA ASP A 460 23.46 2.97 5.24
C ASP A 460 23.17 1.47 5.44
N ALA A 461 24.13 0.76 6.05
CA ALA A 461 23.94 -0.65 6.40
C ALA A 461 22.87 -0.80 7.48
N PHE A 462 22.88 0.06 8.49
CA PHE A 462 21.88 0.10 9.55
C PHE A 462 20.49 0.41 9.00
N ALA A 463 20.34 1.44 8.20
CA ALA A 463 19.06 1.80 7.56
C ALA A 463 18.48 0.65 6.73
N SER A 464 19.34 -0.01 5.93
CA SER A 464 18.93 -1.16 5.13
C SER A 464 18.51 -2.38 5.99
N PHE A 465 19.25 -2.65 7.06
CA PHE A 465 18.91 -3.74 7.98
C PHE A 465 17.65 -3.44 8.78
N SER A 466 17.50 -2.23 9.31
CA SER A 466 16.34 -1.77 10.08
C SER A 466 15.05 -1.88 9.26
N ALA A 467 15.08 -1.49 7.98
CA ALA A 467 13.94 -1.64 7.08
C ALA A 467 13.52 -3.12 6.90
N TRP A 468 14.50 -4.02 6.70
CA TRP A 468 14.23 -5.46 6.62
C TRP A 468 13.73 -6.03 7.95
N PHE A 469 14.36 -5.64 9.05
CA PHE A 469 14.04 -6.10 10.39
C PHE A 469 12.62 -5.67 10.79
N GLY A 470 12.25 -4.41 10.55
CA GLY A 470 10.89 -3.91 10.75
C GLY A 470 9.86 -4.70 9.94
N ASN A 471 10.15 -4.99 8.66
CA ASN A 471 9.27 -5.82 7.83
C ASN A 471 9.11 -7.26 8.38
N SER A 472 10.11 -7.80 9.09
CA SER A 472 10.08 -9.15 9.64
C SER A 472 9.09 -9.35 10.81
N TYR A 473 8.60 -8.25 11.42
CA TYR A 473 7.59 -8.32 12.48
C TYR A 473 6.20 -8.72 11.99
N HIS A 474 5.97 -8.65 10.68
CA HIS A 474 4.73 -9.14 10.08
C HIS A 474 4.64 -10.68 9.99
N ALA A 475 5.71 -11.38 10.36
CA ALA A 475 5.79 -12.84 10.36
C ALA A 475 6.11 -13.41 11.76
N ASP A 476 5.77 -14.67 11.98
CA ASP A 476 6.05 -15.44 13.19
C ASP A 476 7.50 -15.92 13.17
N ALA A 477 8.45 -14.99 13.12
CA ALA A 477 9.85 -15.24 12.79
C ALA A 477 10.83 -14.85 13.91
N TYR A 478 10.47 -15.08 15.18
CA TYR A 478 11.28 -14.68 16.34
C TYR A 478 12.72 -15.23 16.26
N ARG A 479 12.87 -16.55 16.04
CA ARG A 479 14.20 -17.18 15.95
C ARG A 479 15.05 -16.61 14.81
N THR A 480 14.41 -16.33 13.67
CA THR A 480 15.06 -15.71 12.51
C THR A 480 15.51 -14.28 12.83
N ARG A 481 14.65 -13.47 13.48
CA ARG A 481 15.02 -12.12 13.92
C ARG A 481 16.21 -12.15 14.87
N LYS A 482 16.18 -13.01 15.90
CA LYS A 482 17.29 -13.17 16.86
C LYS A 482 18.60 -13.52 16.15
N GLY A 483 18.58 -14.51 15.24
CA GLY A 483 19.78 -14.93 14.50
C GLY A 483 20.31 -13.88 13.53
N MET A 484 19.42 -13.09 12.91
CA MET A 484 19.81 -11.99 12.01
C MET A 484 20.38 -10.81 12.79
N LEU A 485 19.86 -10.52 13.98
CA LEU A 485 20.37 -9.50 14.87
C LEU A 485 21.78 -9.87 15.36
N SER A 486 21.98 -11.12 15.81
CA SER A 486 23.32 -11.63 16.19
C SER A 486 24.32 -11.55 15.03
N LEU A 487 23.88 -11.86 13.80
CA LEU A 487 24.74 -11.72 12.63
C LEU A 487 25.11 -10.25 12.38
N TYR A 488 24.15 -9.33 12.48
CA TYR A 488 24.40 -7.90 12.33
C TYR A 488 25.45 -7.41 13.32
N TRP A 489 25.26 -7.69 14.61
CA TRP A 489 26.20 -7.32 15.65
C TRP A 489 27.61 -7.89 15.40
N ARG A 490 27.73 -9.16 15.07
CA ARG A 490 29.02 -9.81 14.78
C ARG A 490 29.77 -9.18 13.61
N LEU A 491 29.04 -8.70 12.60
CA LEU A 491 29.63 -8.09 11.40
C LEU A 491 30.05 -6.62 11.62
N PHE A 492 29.35 -5.91 12.50
CA PHE A 492 29.51 -4.47 12.67
C PHE A 492 29.94 -4.05 14.09
N HIS A 493 30.23 -5.01 14.96
CA HIS A 493 30.82 -4.75 16.27
C HIS A 493 32.15 -4.00 16.10
N GLY A 494 32.34 -2.92 16.87
CA GLY A 494 33.55 -2.10 16.80
C GLY A 494 33.48 -0.89 15.87
N TYR A 495 32.44 -0.76 15.02
CA TYR A 495 32.21 0.44 14.23
C TYR A 495 31.31 1.42 14.98
N ARG A 496 31.73 2.70 15.09
CA ARG A 496 30.88 3.78 15.62
C ARG A 496 29.97 4.34 14.52
N MET A 497 28.71 4.62 14.88
CA MET A 497 27.80 5.39 14.03
C MET A 497 28.16 6.87 14.18
N GLU A 498 28.56 7.52 13.10
CA GLU A 498 28.78 8.97 13.08
C GLU A 498 27.41 9.68 13.09
N GLY A 499 27.18 10.59 14.06
CA GLY A 499 26.02 11.48 14.07
C GLY A 499 24.85 11.09 14.96
N VAL A 500 24.99 10.15 15.91
CA VAL A 500 23.92 9.79 16.85
C VAL A 500 24.05 10.46 18.24
N TYR A 501 25.13 11.18 18.48
CA TYR A 501 25.32 12.01 19.68
C TYR A 501 25.85 13.39 19.27
N ALA A 502 24.96 14.28 18.94
CA ALA A 502 25.11 15.71 19.04
C ALA A 502 23.75 16.27 19.47
#